data_cc8c7efa7f5dfdd44ce16c3d9e9672fa
#
_entry.id   cc8c7efa7f5dfdd44ce16c3d9e9672fa
#
_cell.length_a   1.000
_cell.length_b   1.000
_cell.length_c   1.000
_cell.angle_alpha   90.00
_cell.angle_beta   90.00
_cell.angle_gamma   90.00
#
_symmetry.space_group_name_H-M   'P 1'
#
loop_
_entity.id
_entity.type
_entity.pdbx_description
1 polymer ?
#
loop_
_entity_poly.entity_id
_entity_poly.type
_entity_poly.pdbx_seq_one_letter_code
_entity_poly.pdbx_strand_id
1 'polypeptide(L)'
;MAESHHRTLGKRQYMFHVYRKEIDWGGKTLVLETGKIARQADGAVLATMGETSVLCTAVAAKSAKPGQDFFPLTVNYQEKTYAAGKIPGGFFKREGRPSENETLVCRLIDRPIRPLFPKEFKCETQVICTVLSHDMENNPDIVAMVGASAALTLSGVPFFGPIAAARVAMIDDAYVLNPTLSQSEVSNLDLIVAGTKEGVLMVESEASELSE
;
A
#
# COMPACT_ATOMS: atom_id res chain seq x y z
N MET A 1 -3.95 -22.04 57.91
CA MET A 1 -3.38 -22.46 56.64
C MET A 1 -4.43 -22.19 55.55
N ALA A 2 -4.24 -21.14 54.78
CA ALA A 2 -5.13 -20.77 53.70
C ALA A 2 -4.38 -21.00 52.38
N GLU A 3 -4.79 -22.03 51.64
CA GLU A 3 -4.23 -22.32 50.31
C GLU A 3 -4.76 -21.30 49.30
N SER A 4 -3.85 -20.51 48.74
CA SER A 4 -4.12 -19.60 47.66
C SER A 4 -4.27 -20.35 46.34
N HIS A 5 -5.48 -20.51 45.83
CA HIS A 5 -5.73 -21.00 44.50
C HIS A 5 -5.28 -19.93 43.44
N HIS A 6 -4.08 -20.08 42.94
CA HIS A 6 -3.68 -19.40 41.73
C HIS A 6 -4.48 -19.99 40.55
N ARG A 7 -5.51 -19.29 40.13
CA ARG A 7 -6.17 -19.50 38.83
C ARG A 7 -5.17 -19.12 37.73
N THR A 8 -4.59 -20.14 37.11
CA THR A 8 -3.85 -20.02 35.86
C THR A 8 -4.82 -19.51 34.79
N LEU A 9 -4.72 -18.22 34.45
CA LEU A 9 -5.42 -17.68 33.31
C LEU A 9 -4.95 -18.43 32.07
N GLY A 10 -5.84 -19.26 31.50
CA GLY A 10 -5.57 -20.04 30.32
C GLY A 10 -5.05 -19.13 29.20
N LYS A 11 -3.94 -19.51 28.56
CA LYS A 11 -3.41 -18.85 27.34
C LYS A 11 -4.56 -18.74 26.36
N ARG A 12 -4.99 -17.51 26.05
CA ARG A 12 -5.92 -17.25 24.95
C ARG A 12 -5.28 -17.84 23.69
N GLN A 13 -5.85 -18.90 23.19
CA GLN A 13 -5.45 -19.50 21.92
C GLN A 13 -5.94 -18.53 20.85
N TYR A 14 -5.03 -17.71 20.33
CA TYR A 14 -5.37 -16.80 19.23
C TYR A 14 -5.72 -17.64 18.00
N MET A 15 -6.90 -17.40 17.45
CA MET A 15 -7.40 -18.10 16.25
C MET A 15 -6.53 -17.81 15.02
N PHE A 16 -5.73 -16.72 15.06
CA PHE A 16 -4.92 -16.25 13.96
C PHE A 16 -3.47 -16.01 14.40
N HIS A 17 -2.54 -16.40 13.52
CA HIS A 17 -1.14 -16.00 13.65
C HIS A 17 -0.97 -14.65 12.94
N VAL A 18 -0.89 -13.58 13.72
CA VAL A 18 -0.70 -12.22 13.21
C VAL A 18 0.78 -11.88 13.30
N TYR A 19 1.35 -11.47 12.19
CA TYR A 19 2.71 -10.94 12.11
C TYR A 19 2.65 -9.45 11.89
N ARG A 20 3.41 -8.70 12.67
CA ARG A 20 3.47 -7.24 12.61
C ARG A 20 4.92 -6.78 12.57
N LYS A 21 5.22 -5.84 11.68
CA LYS A 21 6.50 -5.16 11.55
C LYS A 21 6.28 -3.67 11.58
N GLU A 22 7.13 -2.97 12.32
CA GLU A 22 7.17 -1.52 12.38
C GLU A 22 8.46 -1.03 11.74
N ILE A 23 8.37 0.05 10.96
CA ILE A 23 9.48 0.64 10.22
C ILE A 23 9.42 2.14 10.45
N ASP A 24 10.54 2.76 10.82
CA ASP A 24 10.67 4.22 10.75
C ASP A 24 10.79 4.62 9.28
N TRP A 25 9.85 5.43 8.83
CA TRP A 25 9.75 5.86 7.44
C TRP A 25 9.73 7.40 7.38
N GLY A 26 10.90 8.01 7.53
CA GLY A 26 11.05 9.48 7.54
C GLY A 26 10.46 10.15 8.78
N GLY A 27 10.73 9.58 9.96
CA GLY A 27 10.23 10.09 11.24
C GLY A 27 8.78 9.72 11.54
N LYS A 28 8.12 8.95 10.64
CA LYS A 28 6.78 8.39 10.85
C LYS A 28 6.85 6.87 10.94
N THR A 29 6.06 6.26 11.80
CA THR A 29 6.02 4.81 11.90
C THR A 29 5.09 4.25 10.84
N LEU A 30 5.63 3.44 9.91
CA LEU A 30 4.88 2.60 9.00
C LEU A 30 4.74 1.21 9.62
N VAL A 31 3.51 0.74 9.77
CA VAL A 31 3.20 -0.59 10.31
C VAL A 31 2.70 -1.49 9.18
N LEU A 32 3.29 -2.67 9.05
CA LEU A 32 2.82 -3.74 8.16
C LEU A 32 2.31 -4.90 8.99
N GLU A 33 1.04 -5.28 8.81
CA GLU A 33 0.41 -6.38 9.53
C GLU A 33 -0.16 -7.41 8.54
N THR A 34 0.04 -8.70 8.79
CA THR A 34 -0.52 -9.79 7.99
C THR A 34 -1.07 -10.93 8.85
N GLY A 35 -1.93 -11.77 8.28
CA GLY A 35 -2.48 -12.97 8.91
C GLY A 35 -3.82 -12.78 9.61
N LYS A 36 -4.35 -11.55 9.72
CA LYS A 36 -5.61 -11.24 10.40
C LYS A 36 -6.78 -11.07 9.44
N ILE A 37 -6.59 -10.30 8.37
CA ILE A 37 -7.62 -9.90 7.41
C ILE A 37 -7.32 -10.49 6.04
N ALA A 38 -8.36 -10.66 5.20
CA ALA A 38 -8.27 -11.13 3.81
C ALA A 38 -7.49 -12.44 3.63
N ARG A 39 -7.68 -13.41 4.52
CA ARG A 39 -6.92 -14.67 4.60
C ARG A 39 -7.11 -15.62 3.43
N GLN A 40 -8.06 -15.36 2.52
CA GLN A 40 -8.28 -16.13 1.30
C GLN A 40 -7.44 -15.62 0.11
N ALA A 41 -6.87 -14.42 0.23
CA ALA A 41 -5.91 -13.94 -0.75
C ALA A 41 -4.57 -14.68 -0.61
N ASP A 42 -3.82 -14.80 -1.69
CA ASP A 42 -2.48 -15.42 -1.68
C ASP A 42 -1.51 -14.60 -0.83
N GLY A 43 -1.62 -13.25 -0.88
CA GLY A 43 -0.95 -12.33 0.02
C GLY A 43 -1.88 -11.22 0.47
N ALA A 44 -1.84 -10.86 1.75
CA ALA A 44 -2.64 -9.78 2.31
C ALA A 44 -1.84 -9.03 3.38
N VAL A 45 -1.81 -7.72 3.27
CA VAL A 45 -1.12 -6.82 4.22
C VAL A 45 -2.02 -5.64 4.54
N LEU A 46 -2.17 -5.35 5.81
CA LEU A 46 -2.69 -4.07 6.29
C LEU A 46 -1.50 -3.16 6.56
N ALA A 47 -1.36 -2.13 5.76
CA ALA A 47 -0.31 -1.11 5.90
C ALA A 47 -0.92 0.12 6.57
N THR A 48 -0.25 0.65 7.60
CA THR A 48 -0.77 1.79 8.40
C THR A 48 0.34 2.79 8.65
N MET A 49 0.05 4.06 8.42
CA MET A 49 0.90 5.21 8.77
C MET A 49 0.02 6.27 9.45
N GLY A 50 0.32 6.61 10.72
CA GLY A 50 -0.59 7.41 11.53
C GLY A 50 -1.95 6.69 11.69
N GLU A 51 -3.06 7.37 11.38
CA GLU A 51 -4.40 6.77 11.36
C GLU A 51 -4.86 6.40 9.92
N THR A 52 -3.99 6.59 8.91
CA THR A 52 -4.24 6.15 7.53
C THR A 52 -3.90 4.68 7.39
N SER A 53 -4.87 3.85 7.00
CA SER A 53 -4.71 2.41 6.82
C SER A 53 -5.20 1.95 5.46
N VAL A 54 -4.38 1.14 4.78
CA VAL A 54 -4.68 0.56 3.47
C VAL A 54 -4.57 -0.95 3.53
N LEU A 55 -5.62 -1.65 3.15
CA LEU A 55 -5.60 -3.11 2.97
C LEU A 55 -5.15 -3.42 1.55
N CYS A 56 -4.01 -4.08 1.43
CA CYS A 56 -3.43 -4.52 0.17
C CYS A 56 -3.51 -6.03 0.06
N THR A 57 -4.10 -6.53 -1.03
CA THR A 57 -4.22 -7.96 -1.32
C THR A 57 -3.65 -8.28 -2.68
N ALA A 58 -3.02 -9.46 -2.81
CA ALA A 58 -2.51 -9.99 -4.06
C ALA A 58 -3.05 -11.40 -4.26
N VAL A 59 -3.54 -11.68 -5.47
CA VAL A 59 -4.04 -13.00 -5.87
C VAL A 59 -3.54 -13.29 -7.28
N ALA A 60 -3.06 -14.50 -7.54
CA ALA A 60 -2.67 -14.94 -8.87
C ALA A 60 -3.37 -16.22 -9.29
N ALA A 61 -3.70 -16.33 -10.58
CA ALA A 61 -4.17 -17.57 -11.16
C ALA A 61 -3.07 -18.64 -11.09
N LYS A 62 -3.46 -19.90 -10.86
CA LYS A 62 -2.51 -21.02 -10.75
C LYS A 62 -1.84 -21.39 -12.07
N SER A 63 -2.44 -21.00 -13.20
CA SER A 63 -1.92 -21.27 -14.55
C SER A 63 -2.31 -20.13 -15.48
N ALA A 64 -1.48 -19.91 -16.51
CA ALA A 64 -1.79 -18.98 -17.58
C ALA A 64 -2.91 -19.54 -18.48
N LYS A 65 -3.72 -18.66 -19.06
CA LYS A 65 -4.72 -19.04 -20.06
C LYS A 65 -4.02 -19.53 -21.33
N PRO A 66 -4.58 -20.55 -22.04
CA PRO A 66 -4.01 -20.99 -23.32
C PRO A 66 -3.90 -19.81 -24.31
N GLY A 67 -2.75 -19.68 -24.96
CA GLY A 67 -2.50 -18.61 -25.92
C GLY A 67 -2.19 -17.23 -25.32
N GLN A 68 -1.98 -17.14 -24.00
CA GLN A 68 -1.64 -15.89 -23.32
C GLN A 68 -0.21 -15.47 -23.68
N ASP A 69 -0.02 -14.34 -24.35
CA ASP A 69 1.26 -13.82 -24.83
C ASP A 69 1.79 -12.66 -23.97
N PHE A 70 0.96 -12.04 -23.16
CA PHE A 70 1.32 -10.95 -22.24
C PHE A 70 1.03 -11.29 -20.76
N PHE A 71 1.59 -10.53 -19.84
CA PHE A 71 1.33 -10.62 -18.40
C PHE A 71 0.11 -9.79 -18.00
N PRO A 72 -1.03 -10.41 -17.66
CA PRO A 72 -2.24 -9.71 -17.24
C PRO A 72 -2.16 -9.34 -15.76
N LEU A 73 -1.50 -8.23 -15.45
CA LEU A 73 -1.50 -7.62 -14.12
C LEU A 73 -2.58 -6.55 -14.06
N THR A 74 -3.46 -6.66 -13.09
CA THR A 74 -4.48 -5.65 -12.78
C THR A 74 -4.24 -5.09 -11.40
N VAL A 75 -4.07 -3.76 -11.31
CA VAL A 75 -3.94 -3.04 -10.05
C VAL A 75 -5.16 -2.17 -9.86
N ASN A 76 -5.82 -2.33 -8.73
CA ASN A 76 -6.95 -1.51 -8.30
C ASN A 76 -6.61 -0.81 -6.99
N TYR A 77 -6.77 0.49 -6.96
CA TYR A 77 -6.69 1.32 -5.77
C TYR A 77 -8.05 1.98 -5.56
N GLN A 78 -8.57 1.96 -4.35
CA GLN A 78 -9.90 2.44 -4.02
C GLN A 78 -9.87 3.26 -2.74
N GLU A 79 -10.36 4.50 -2.83
CA GLU A 79 -10.61 5.39 -1.70
C GLU A 79 -12.10 5.32 -1.34
N LYS A 80 -12.41 4.60 -0.26
CA LYS A 80 -13.80 4.52 0.20
C LYS A 80 -14.18 5.78 0.96
N THR A 81 -15.33 6.33 0.65
CA THR A 81 -15.83 7.56 1.26
C THR A 81 -15.92 7.45 2.79
N TYR A 82 -16.23 6.26 3.31
CA TYR A 82 -16.26 6.00 4.75
C TYR A 82 -14.87 6.11 5.42
N ALA A 83 -13.77 5.92 4.66
CA ALA A 83 -12.43 6.05 5.21
C ALA A 83 -12.13 7.46 5.74
N ALA A 84 -12.75 8.46 5.15
CA ALA A 84 -12.72 9.86 5.61
C ALA A 84 -13.93 10.23 6.50
N GLY A 85 -14.66 9.24 7.02
CA GLY A 85 -15.84 9.47 7.86
C GLY A 85 -17.04 10.10 7.13
N LYS A 86 -17.09 9.99 5.80
CA LYS A 86 -18.11 10.64 4.95
C LYS A 86 -19.04 9.60 4.33
N ILE A 87 -20.21 10.08 3.89
CA ILE A 87 -21.18 9.31 3.10
C ILE A 87 -21.00 9.68 1.62
N PRO A 88 -21.08 8.72 0.69
CA PRO A 88 -21.00 9.01 -0.75
C PRO A 88 -21.99 10.11 -1.16
N GLY A 89 -21.52 11.03 -2.01
CA GLY A 89 -22.33 12.11 -2.56
C GLY A 89 -23.34 11.62 -3.61
N GLY A 90 -24.02 12.58 -4.23
CA GLY A 90 -25.00 12.33 -5.27
C GLY A 90 -26.35 11.83 -4.74
N PHE A 91 -27.29 11.65 -5.66
CA PHE A 91 -28.66 11.24 -5.35
C PHE A 91 -28.74 9.83 -4.74
N PHE A 92 -27.99 8.88 -5.31
CA PHE A 92 -28.05 7.48 -4.91
C PHE A 92 -27.27 7.12 -3.64
N LYS A 93 -26.48 8.04 -3.07
CA LYS A 93 -25.63 7.79 -1.89
C LYS A 93 -24.80 6.51 -1.99
N ARG A 94 -24.20 6.26 -3.15
CA ARG A 94 -23.39 5.07 -3.48
C ARG A 94 -22.01 5.47 -3.96
N GLU A 95 -21.03 4.59 -3.70
CA GLU A 95 -19.72 4.69 -4.33
C GLU A 95 -19.87 4.67 -5.87
N GLY A 96 -19.19 5.60 -6.53
CA GLY A 96 -19.27 5.77 -7.98
C GLY A 96 -18.20 4.97 -8.73
N ARG A 97 -17.91 5.44 -9.95
CA ARG A 97 -16.75 4.97 -10.71
C ARG A 97 -15.47 5.47 -10.02
N PRO A 98 -14.32 4.79 -10.24
CA PRO A 98 -13.03 5.28 -9.76
C PRO A 98 -12.81 6.74 -10.18
N SER A 99 -12.29 7.53 -9.26
CA SER A 99 -11.89 8.92 -9.53
C SER A 99 -10.65 8.95 -10.43
N GLU A 100 -10.34 10.12 -10.96
CA GLU A 100 -9.11 10.34 -11.71
C GLU A 100 -7.87 10.05 -10.83
N ASN A 101 -7.87 10.54 -9.59
CA ASN A 101 -6.81 10.27 -8.62
C ASN A 101 -6.62 8.77 -8.36
N GLU A 102 -7.71 8.02 -8.11
CA GLU A 102 -7.63 6.57 -7.93
C GLU A 102 -7.00 5.86 -9.15
N THR A 103 -7.33 6.34 -10.36
CA THR A 103 -6.76 5.80 -11.61
C THR A 103 -5.27 6.10 -11.72
N LEU A 104 -4.84 7.32 -11.34
CA LEU A 104 -3.43 7.71 -11.33
C LEU A 104 -2.64 6.88 -10.30
N VAL A 105 -3.18 6.71 -9.09
CA VAL A 105 -2.53 5.89 -8.05
C VAL A 105 -2.44 4.42 -8.47
N CYS A 106 -3.44 3.86 -9.16
CA CYS A 106 -3.31 2.52 -9.76
C CYS A 106 -2.07 2.42 -10.66
N ARG A 107 -1.79 3.44 -11.48
CA ARG A 107 -0.62 3.49 -12.35
C ARG A 107 0.68 3.69 -11.58
N LEU A 108 0.67 4.51 -10.52
CA LEU A 108 1.82 4.68 -9.63
C LEU A 108 2.24 3.37 -8.97
N ILE A 109 1.28 2.53 -8.60
CA ILE A 109 1.55 1.20 -8.04
C ILE A 109 2.00 0.23 -9.13
N ASP A 110 1.33 0.19 -10.28
CA ASP A 110 1.61 -0.77 -11.36
C ASP A 110 3.02 -0.59 -11.96
N ARG A 111 3.44 0.65 -12.22
CA ARG A 111 4.69 0.97 -12.93
C ARG A 111 5.95 0.39 -12.28
N PRO A 112 6.18 0.51 -10.97
CA PRO A 112 7.38 -0.03 -10.34
C PRO A 112 7.30 -1.54 -10.07
N ILE A 113 6.10 -2.15 -9.95
CA ILE A 113 5.97 -3.58 -9.65
C ILE A 113 5.99 -4.46 -10.90
N ARG A 114 5.42 -4.00 -12.02
CA ARG A 114 5.30 -4.78 -13.26
C ARG A 114 6.65 -5.29 -13.80
N PRO A 115 7.71 -4.49 -13.89
CA PRO A 115 9.00 -4.95 -14.41
C PRO A 115 9.70 -5.97 -13.51
N LEU A 116 9.25 -6.16 -12.28
CA LEU A 116 9.83 -7.10 -11.31
C LEU A 116 9.24 -8.51 -11.43
N PHE A 117 8.43 -8.78 -12.43
CA PHE A 117 7.99 -10.13 -12.76
C PHE A 117 8.81 -10.72 -13.91
N PRO A 118 9.10 -12.05 -13.89
CA PRO A 118 9.76 -12.72 -15.01
C PRO A 118 8.92 -12.57 -16.29
N LYS A 119 9.59 -12.45 -17.45
CA LYS A 119 8.91 -12.34 -18.76
C LYS A 119 8.06 -13.56 -19.10
N GLU A 120 8.41 -14.71 -18.56
CA GLU A 120 7.73 -15.99 -18.75
C GLU A 120 6.47 -16.11 -17.87
N PHE A 121 6.34 -15.30 -16.83
CA PHE A 121 5.19 -15.33 -15.94
C PHE A 121 3.99 -14.62 -16.59
N LYS A 122 2.97 -15.42 -16.94
CA LYS A 122 1.77 -14.94 -17.65
C LYS A 122 0.46 -15.31 -16.95
N CYS A 123 0.55 -15.67 -15.66
CA CYS A 123 -0.64 -15.93 -14.86
C CYS A 123 -1.34 -14.62 -14.53
N GLU A 124 -2.65 -14.58 -14.71
CA GLU A 124 -3.47 -13.43 -14.34
C GLU A 124 -3.25 -13.10 -12.87
N THR A 125 -2.82 -11.87 -12.59
CA THR A 125 -2.50 -11.41 -11.23
C THR A 125 -3.29 -10.15 -10.93
N GLN A 126 -3.92 -10.11 -9.76
CA GLN A 126 -4.70 -8.99 -9.30
C GLN A 126 -4.15 -8.48 -7.97
N VAL A 127 -3.90 -7.17 -7.92
CA VAL A 127 -3.54 -6.44 -6.70
C VAL A 127 -4.66 -5.45 -6.40
N ILE A 128 -5.22 -5.52 -5.19
CA ILE A 128 -6.27 -4.60 -4.75
C ILE A 128 -5.80 -3.90 -3.48
N CYS A 129 -5.77 -2.57 -3.52
CA CYS A 129 -5.46 -1.70 -2.40
C CYS A 129 -6.72 -0.90 -2.04
N THR A 130 -7.23 -1.08 -0.84
CA THR A 130 -8.43 -0.40 -0.36
C THR A 130 -8.09 0.45 0.85
N VAL A 131 -8.30 1.75 0.74
CA VAL A 131 -8.15 2.68 1.88
C VAL A 131 -9.31 2.44 2.84
N LEU A 132 -9.00 1.97 4.05
CA LEU A 132 -9.97 1.67 5.09
C LEU A 132 -10.15 2.81 6.08
N SER A 133 -9.12 3.62 6.27
CA SER A 133 -9.09 4.76 7.18
C SER A 133 -8.14 5.81 6.61
N HIS A 134 -8.46 7.09 6.77
CA HIS A 134 -7.64 8.20 6.30
C HIS A 134 -7.72 9.35 7.31
N ASP A 135 -6.57 9.74 7.85
CA ASP A 135 -6.44 10.82 8.84
C ASP A 135 -6.41 12.22 8.21
N MET A 136 -6.49 12.33 6.87
CA MET A 136 -6.38 13.57 6.10
C MET A 136 -5.01 14.28 6.25
N GLU A 137 -4.00 13.57 6.73
CA GLU A 137 -2.63 14.04 6.92
C GLU A 137 -1.63 13.20 6.13
N ASN A 138 -1.74 11.87 6.22
CA ASN A 138 -0.82 10.95 5.58
C ASN A 138 -1.38 10.45 4.25
N ASN A 139 -0.65 10.67 3.16
CA ASN A 139 -1.05 10.21 1.82
C ASN A 139 -1.18 8.69 1.77
N PRO A 140 -2.36 8.16 1.42
CA PRO A 140 -2.56 6.72 1.38
C PRO A 140 -1.91 6.03 0.17
N ASP A 141 -1.52 6.77 -0.87
CA ASP A 141 -0.88 6.26 -2.08
C ASP A 141 0.48 5.59 -1.78
N ILE A 142 1.36 6.26 -1.02
CA ILE A 142 2.66 5.71 -0.62
C ILE A 142 2.46 4.48 0.29
N VAL A 143 1.52 4.56 1.22
CA VAL A 143 1.16 3.42 2.08
C VAL A 143 0.67 2.24 1.25
N ALA A 144 -0.16 2.49 0.21
CA ALA A 144 -0.64 1.49 -0.72
C ALA A 144 0.49 0.87 -1.56
N MET A 145 1.45 1.67 -2.04
CA MET A 145 2.60 1.18 -2.83
C MET A 145 3.45 0.19 -2.03
N VAL A 146 3.80 0.55 -0.79
CA VAL A 146 4.59 -0.33 0.09
C VAL A 146 3.77 -1.55 0.51
N GLY A 147 2.49 -1.36 0.84
CA GLY A 147 1.59 -2.44 1.20
C GLY A 147 1.36 -3.44 0.06
N ALA A 148 1.18 -2.97 -1.18
CA ALA A 148 1.05 -3.81 -2.38
C ALA A 148 2.31 -4.64 -2.63
N SER A 149 3.49 -4.02 -2.50
CA SER A 149 4.78 -4.70 -2.60
C SER A 149 4.94 -5.80 -1.55
N ALA A 150 4.58 -5.51 -0.30
CA ALA A 150 4.61 -6.48 0.78
C ALA A 150 3.62 -7.64 0.54
N ALA A 151 2.40 -7.35 0.08
CA ALA A 151 1.40 -8.38 -0.25
C ALA A 151 1.86 -9.29 -1.39
N LEU A 152 2.46 -8.73 -2.45
CA LEU A 152 3.06 -9.51 -3.53
C LEU A 152 4.21 -10.39 -3.05
N THR A 153 5.09 -9.87 -2.21
CA THR A 153 6.21 -10.62 -1.63
C THR A 153 5.73 -11.82 -0.80
N LEU A 154 4.61 -11.67 -0.09
CA LEU A 154 4.03 -12.73 0.74
C LEU A 154 3.17 -13.73 -0.05
N SER A 155 2.70 -13.37 -1.25
CA SER A 155 1.76 -14.17 -2.04
C SER A 155 2.37 -15.44 -2.65
N GLY A 156 3.71 -15.52 -2.73
CA GLY A 156 4.41 -16.64 -3.37
C GLY A 156 4.47 -16.56 -4.90
N VAL A 157 3.98 -15.48 -5.53
CA VAL A 157 4.20 -15.22 -6.95
C VAL A 157 5.70 -14.92 -7.20
N PRO A 158 6.23 -15.16 -8.42
CA PRO A 158 7.63 -14.87 -8.75
C PRO A 158 7.85 -13.36 -8.92
N PHE A 159 7.85 -12.65 -7.82
CA PHE A 159 8.02 -11.21 -7.73
C PHE A 159 9.43 -10.89 -7.19
N PHE A 160 10.25 -10.17 -7.96
CA PHE A 160 11.63 -9.82 -7.61
C PHE A 160 11.75 -8.52 -6.80
N GLY A 161 10.69 -8.18 -6.05
CA GLY A 161 10.72 -7.13 -5.06
C GLY A 161 11.39 -7.56 -3.74
N PRO A 162 11.13 -6.85 -2.62
CA PRO A 162 10.14 -5.75 -2.53
C PRO A 162 10.63 -4.43 -3.14
N ILE A 163 9.68 -3.53 -3.41
CA ILE A 163 9.98 -2.13 -3.67
C ILE A 163 9.80 -1.31 -2.38
N ALA A 164 10.57 -0.24 -2.27
CA ALA A 164 10.28 0.90 -1.41
C ALA A 164 9.65 2.01 -2.25
N ALA A 165 8.86 2.87 -1.60
CA ALA A 165 8.29 4.06 -2.21
C ALA A 165 8.28 5.21 -1.20
N ALA A 166 8.45 6.43 -1.68
CA ALA A 166 8.41 7.62 -0.87
C ALA A 166 7.91 8.81 -1.68
N ARG A 167 7.26 9.74 -0.99
CA ARG A 167 7.00 11.09 -1.50
C ARG A 167 8.01 12.04 -0.87
N VAL A 168 8.56 12.94 -1.65
CA VAL A 168 9.55 13.92 -1.20
C VAL A 168 9.05 15.31 -1.57
N ALA A 169 9.01 16.18 -0.57
CA ALA A 169 8.72 17.60 -0.71
C ALA A 169 10.00 18.42 -0.53
N MET A 170 9.98 19.67 -0.99
CA MET A 170 10.98 20.68 -0.66
C MET A 170 10.31 21.84 0.05
N ILE A 171 10.68 22.06 1.31
CA ILE A 171 10.11 23.10 2.18
C ILE A 171 11.29 23.83 2.84
N ASP A 172 11.32 25.15 2.73
CA ASP A 172 12.41 25.99 3.28
C ASP A 172 13.81 25.47 2.91
N ASP A 173 14.00 25.14 1.63
CA ASP A 173 15.23 24.57 1.05
C ASP A 173 15.69 23.24 1.67
N ALA A 174 14.80 22.53 2.36
CA ALA A 174 15.08 21.21 2.94
C ALA A 174 14.16 20.14 2.34
N TYR A 175 14.72 18.95 2.08
CA TYR A 175 13.93 17.79 1.65
C TYR A 175 13.19 17.19 2.84
N VAL A 176 11.88 17.00 2.66
CA VAL A 176 10.98 16.37 3.64
C VAL A 176 10.47 15.06 3.07
N LEU A 177 10.74 13.96 3.78
CA LEU A 177 10.28 12.63 3.38
C LEU A 177 8.85 12.39 3.88
N ASN A 178 7.99 11.92 2.99
CA ASN A 178 6.57 11.66 3.25
C ASN A 178 5.87 12.85 3.94
N PRO A 179 5.84 14.02 3.28
CA PRO A 179 5.19 15.21 3.84
C PRO A 179 3.73 14.93 4.16
N THR A 180 3.17 15.68 5.10
CA THR A 180 1.72 15.71 5.31
C THR A 180 1.05 16.41 4.13
N LEU A 181 -0.27 16.26 3.98
CA LEU A 181 -1.01 16.98 2.94
C LEU A 181 -0.84 18.49 3.08
N SER A 182 -0.89 19.02 4.31
CA SER A 182 -0.65 20.45 4.59
C SER A 182 0.77 20.90 4.24
N GLN A 183 1.76 20.05 4.42
CA GLN A 183 3.14 20.32 4.02
C GLN A 183 3.32 20.28 2.50
N SER A 184 2.62 19.39 1.80
CA SER A 184 2.66 19.30 0.34
C SER A 184 2.10 20.55 -0.34
N GLU A 185 1.10 21.20 0.25
CA GLU A 185 0.50 22.44 -0.30
C GLU A 185 1.47 23.63 -0.38
N VAL A 186 2.47 23.67 0.49
CA VAL A 186 3.47 24.77 0.53
C VAL A 186 4.81 24.37 -0.11
N SER A 187 4.91 23.16 -0.63
CA SER A 187 6.12 22.64 -1.24
C SER A 187 6.29 23.10 -2.70
N ASN A 188 7.52 23.39 -3.08
CA ASN A 188 7.90 23.64 -4.48
C ASN A 188 8.24 22.38 -5.25
N LEU A 189 8.25 21.23 -4.58
CA LEU A 189 8.54 19.91 -5.17
C LEU A 189 7.53 18.89 -4.66
N ASP A 190 6.88 18.19 -5.57
CA ASP A 190 6.20 16.93 -5.30
C ASP A 190 6.89 15.83 -6.10
N LEU A 191 7.67 15.00 -5.43
CA LEU A 191 8.46 13.94 -6.05
C LEU A 191 8.05 12.59 -5.47
N ILE A 192 7.56 11.69 -6.31
CA ILE A 192 7.30 10.30 -5.93
C ILE A 192 8.40 9.43 -6.53
N VAL A 193 9.06 8.67 -5.68
CA VAL A 193 10.13 7.74 -6.08
C VAL A 193 9.80 6.35 -5.60
N ALA A 194 9.96 5.36 -6.47
CA ALA A 194 9.85 3.96 -6.10
C ALA A 194 10.96 3.11 -6.75
N GLY A 195 11.46 2.12 -6.02
CA GLY A 195 12.52 1.25 -6.50
C GLY A 195 12.84 0.12 -5.54
N THR A 196 13.84 -0.67 -5.92
CA THR A 196 14.46 -1.68 -5.08
C THR A 196 15.76 -1.13 -4.49
N LYS A 197 16.43 -1.91 -3.64
CA LYS A 197 17.78 -1.54 -3.15
C LYS A 197 18.84 -1.45 -4.26
N GLU A 198 18.53 -1.97 -5.45
CA GLU A 198 19.46 -2.03 -6.59
C GLU A 198 19.32 -0.84 -7.53
N GLY A 199 18.16 -0.16 -7.50
CA GLY A 199 17.93 1.02 -8.32
C GLY A 199 16.53 1.55 -8.28
N VAL A 200 16.38 2.78 -8.78
CA VAL A 200 15.11 3.46 -8.95
C VAL A 200 14.40 2.88 -10.17
N LEU A 201 13.12 2.53 -10.02
CA LEU A 201 12.28 1.96 -11.07
C LEU A 201 11.25 2.96 -11.59
N MET A 202 10.83 3.89 -10.74
CA MET A 202 9.84 4.90 -11.09
C MET A 202 10.14 6.21 -10.41
N VAL A 203 10.05 7.28 -11.18
CA VAL A 203 10.06 8.67 -10.71
C VAL A 203 8.88 9.38 -11.35
N GLU A 204 8.16 10.16 -10.57
CA GLU A 204 7.14 11.09 -11.02
C GLU A 204 7.27 12.37 -10.21
N SER A 205 7.34 13.51 -10.87
CA SER A 205 7.57 14.79 -10.18
C SER A 205 6.80 15.93 -10.80
N GLU A 206 6.37 16.83 -9.94
CA GLU A 206 5.92 18.16 -10.26
C GLU A 206 6.80 19.15 -9.48
N ALA A 207 7.35 20.16 -10.14
CA ALA A 207 8.26 21.12 -9.54
C ALA A 207 8.03 22.52 -10.07
N SER A 208 8.13 23.52 -9.20
CA SER A 208 8.01 24.93 -9.49
C SER A 208 9.39 25.58 -9.47
N GLU A 209 9.98 25.80 -10.67
CA GLU A 209 11.22 26.61 -10.88
C GLU A 209 12.35 26.31 -9.89
N LEU A 210 12.70 25.04 -9.71
CA LEU A 210 13.85 24.66 -8.90
C LEU A 210 15.15 24.92 -9.66
N SER A 211 16.16 25.50 -8.99
CA SER A 211 17.53 25.60 -9.49
C SER A 211 18.25 24.26 -9.33
N GLU A 212 19.33 24.06 -10.12
CA GLU A 212 20.24 22.91 -9.97
C GLU A 212 20.95 22.92 -8.59
#